data_6c202faa814dad838a071c415bbbd61e
#
_entry.id   6c202faa814dad838a071c415bbbd61e
#
_cell.length_a   1.000
_cell.length_b   1.000
_cell.length_c   1.000
_cell.angle_alpha   90.00
_cell.angle_beta   90.00
_cell.angle_gamma   90.00
#
_symmetry.space_group_name_H-M   'P 1'
#
loop_
_entity.id
_entity.type
_entity.pdbx_description
1 polymer ?
#
loop_
_entity_poly.entity_id
_entity_poly.type
_entity_poly.pdbx_seq_one_letter_code
_entity_poly.pdbx_strand_id
1 'polypeptide(L)'
;MSEKTNEGGWRNFSIGCVTDPKRLEIFIYISREIKTFIESRMLCVAQHVPNKVPSRRLKTWKFAGKFLWKNTTVQNKSELGRWTKEELLDLGPTFVKLGQIASTRGDLYPPEFTKELESLQDDVPPVEFDTIVNYDIFKEFDPVPFKSASIGQVHMAVLRNGQKVVVKLKRPGILGIMKEDTDNIRDIVQFLERIGIDTGNSSGSVLDESIEYLLGEADYKQEVDNAIKFRKSMKDVDWVKVPKVYKKYSNDEMIVMEYVASTKLTEITDPKVNKKKICEALINAYVIQT
;
A
#
# COMPACT_ATOMS: atom_id res chain seq x y z
N MET A 1 -36.64 37.51 10.82
CA MET A 1 -36.51 36.21 10.16
C MET A 1 -35.00 35.99 10.00
N SER A 2 -34.42 35.19 10.87
CA SER A 2 -32.97 34.95 10.95
C SER A 2 -32.70 33.52 10.47
N GLU A 3 -31.97 33.40 9.38
CA GLU A 3 -31.44 32.14 8.91
C GLU A 3 -30.32 31.67 9.87
N LYS A 4 -30.52 30.51 10.46
CA LYS A 4 -29.49 29.81 11.20
C LYS A 4 -28.69 28.93 10.21
N THR A 5 -27.49 29.36 9.88
CA THR A 5 -26.48 28.54 9.25
C THR A 5 -25.96 27.54 10.27
N ASN A 6 -26.10 26.26 9.94
CA ASN A 6 -25.66 25.13 10.76
C ASN A 6 -24.21 24.83 10.42
N GLU A 7 -23.25 25.44 11.14
CA GLU A 7 -21.84 25.09 11.08
C GLU A 7 -21.60 23.88 11.96
N GLY A 8 -21.52 22.71 11.34
CA GLY A 8 -21.03 21.48 11.95
C GLY A 8 -19.53 21.57 12.22
N GLY A 9 -19.17 22.14 13.37
CA GLY A 9 -17.79 22.29 13.79
C GLY A 9 -17.18 20.95 14.18
N TRP A 10 -16.17 20.52 13.46
CA TRP A 10 -15.22 19.50 13.88
C TRP A 10 -14.43 20.05 15.06
N ARG A 11 -14.76 19.64 16.27
CA ARG A 11 -14.01 20.05 17.46
C ARG A 11 -12.67 19.32 17.48
N ASN A 12 -11.60 20.10 17.49
CA ASN A 12 -10.23 19.72 17.77
C ASN A 12 -10.18 18.78 18.97
N PHE A 13 -9.83 17.51 18.73
CA PHE A 13 -9.39 16.60 19.80
C PHE A 13 -7.95 16.94 20.16
N SER A 14 -7.80 17.94 21.01
CA SER A 14 -6.59 18.17 21.78
C SER A 14 -6.45 17.02 22.78
N ILE A 15 -5.51 16.11 22.53
CA ILE A 15 -5.15 15.06 23.50
C ILE A 15 -4.33 15.74 24.61
N GLY A 16 -5.03 16.28 25.60
CA GLY A 16 -4.45 16.65 26.87
C GLY A 16 -3.95 15.42 27.60
N CYS A 17 -2.86 15.59 28.37
CA CYS A 17 -2.28 14.60 29.27
C CYS A 17 -3.38 13.74 29.95
N VAL A 18 -3.26 12.39 29.90
CA VAL A 18 -4.20 11.46 30.49
C VAL A 18 -4.10 11.57 32.03
N THR A 19 -4.78 12.55 32.60
CA THR A 19 -4.95 12.73 34.05
C THR A 19 -6.37 12.35 34.52
N ASP A 20 -7.25 11.96 33.59
CA ASP A 20 -8.61 11.52 33.93
C ASP A 20 -8.60 10.04 34.38
N PRO A 21 -8.94 9.75 35.65
CA PRO A 21 -8.97 8.38 36.19
C PRO A 21 -9.83 7.41 35.37
N LYS A 22 -10.96 7.88 34.81
CA LYS A 22 -11.84 7.06 33.97
C LYS A 22 -11.19 6.64 32.64
N ARG A 23 -10.38 7.53 32.04
CA ARG A 23 -9.62 7.19 30.84
C ARG A 23 -8.49 6.19 31.15
N LEU A 24 -7.88 6.31 32.31
CA LEU A 24 -6.86 5.38 32.76
C LEU A 24 -7.45 3.97 33.02
N GLU A 25 -8.64 3.89 33.62
CA GLU A 25 -9.35 2.61 33.83
C GLU A 25 -9.75 1.96 32.49
N ILE A 26 -10.27 2.72 31.55
CA ILE A 26 -10.57 2.23 30.20
C ILE A 26 -9.29 1.76 29.50
N PHE A 27 -8.18 2.47 29.67
CA PHE A 27 -6.89 2.10 29.09
C PHE A 27 -6.34 0.80 29.71
N ILE A 28 -6.43 0.64 31.02
CA ILE A 28 -6.03 -0.58 31.74
C ILE A 28 -6.93 -1.75 31.33
N TYR A 29 -8.23 -1.52 31.21
CA TYR A 29 -9.21 -2.52 30.76
C TYR A 29 -8.89 -2.97 29.31
N ILE A 30 -8.71 -2.04 28.38
CA ILE A 30 -8.36 -2.34 26.99
C ILE A 30 -7.03 -3.09 26.90
N SER A 31 -6.01 -2.67 27.66
CA SER A 31 -4.71 -3.35 27.70
C SER A 31 -4.82 -4.78 28.23
N ARG A 32 -5.68 -4.99 29.24
CA ARG A 32 -5.94 -6.30 29.83
C ARG A 32 -6.74 -7.21 28.90
N GLU A 33 -7.77 -6.68 28.23
CA GLU A 33 -8.57 -7.41 27.22
C GLU A 33 -7.74 -7.79 26.00
N ILE A 34 -6.93 -6.86 25.48
CA ILE A 34 -5.99 -7.15 24.38
C ILE A 34 -5.00 -8.23 24.80
N LYS A 35 -4.44 -8.15 26.00
CA LYS A 35 -3.51 -9.16 26.51
C LYS A 35 -4.21 -10.52 26.67
N THR A 36 -5.38 -10.56 27.29
CA THR A 36 -6.16 -11.80 27.50
C THR A 36 -6.62 -12.40 26.18
N PHE A 37 -7.03 -11.57 25.20
CA PHE A 37 -7.40 -12.03 23.86
C PHE A 37 -6.20 -12.59 23.09
N ILE A 38 -5.05 -11.89 23.13
CA ILE A 38 -3.80 -12.37 22.55
C ILE A 38 -3.39 -13.70 23.19
N GLU A 39 -3.43 -13.79 24.52
CA GLU A 39 -3.07 -15.02 25.26
C GLU A 39 -4.06 -16.16 24.99
N SER A 40 -5.36 -15.92 24.97
CA SER A 40 -6.38 -16.96 24.70
C SER A 40 -6.33 -17.49 23.28
N ARG A 41 -6.07 -16.61 22.29
CA ARG A 41 -5.88 -17.03 20.90
C ARG A 41 -4.51 -17.66 20.68
N MET A 42 -3.48 -17.23 21.41
CA MET A 42 -2.16 -17.88 21.41
C MET A 42 -2.23 -19.32 21.94
N LEU A 43 -2.99 -19.59 23.00
CA LEU A 43 -3.19 -20.94 23.52
C LEU A 43 -3.89 -21.86 22.51
N CYS A 44 -4.87 -21.35 21.76
CA CYS A 44 -5.56 -22.12 20.73
C CYS A 44 -4.66 -22.46 19.53
N VAL A 45 -3.73 -21.55 19.17
CA VAL A 45 -2.78 -21.76 18.05
C VAL A 45 -1.56 -22.58 18.49
N ALA A 46 -1.10 -22.42 19.75
CA ALA A 46 0.07 -23.13 20.29
C ALA A 46 -0.13 -24.63 20.44
N GLN A 47 -1.36 -25.12 20.50
CA GLN A 47 -1.65 -26.56 20.61
C GLN A 47 -1.50 -27.32 19.29
N HIS A 48 -1.33 -26.63 18.14
CA HIS A 48 -1.31 -27.27 16.81
C HIS A 48 -0.10 -26.94 15.92
N VAL A 49 0.95 -26.26 16.43
CA VAL A 49 2.12 -25.92 15.60
C VAL A 49 3.42 -26.36 16.30
N PRO A 50 4.17 -27.31 15.69
CA PRO A 50 5.52 -27.62 16.16
C PRO A 50 6.46 -26.46 15.81
N ASN A 51 7.10 -25.89 16.83
CA ASN A 51 8.29 -25.01 16.76
C ASN A 51 8.64 -24.42 15.39
N LYS A 52 8.34 -23.12 15.18
CA LYS A 52 9.21 -22.10 14.54
C LYS A 52 8.37 -21.00 13.90
N VAL A 53 8.76 -19.75 14.17
CA VAL A 53 8.24 -18.47 13.65
C VAL A 53 6.85 -18.11 14.18
N PRO A 54 6.68 -16.95 14.81
CA PRO A 54 5.35 -16.46 15.19
C PRO A 54 4.47 -16.43 13.93
N SER A 55 3.28 -17.01 13.99
CA SER A 55 2.35 -16.99 12.87
C SER A 55 2.17 -15.54 12.40
N ARG A 56 2.01 -15.33 11.10
CA ARG A 56 1.81 -14.01 10.49
C ARG A 56 0.71 -13.23 11.22
N ARG A 57 -0.38 -13.91 11.58
CA ARG A 57 -1.46 -13.38 12.40
C ARG A 57 -0.97 -12.79 13.73
N LEU A 58 -0.09 -13.50 14.46
CA LEU A 58 0.44 -13.02 15.72
C LEU A 58 1.30 -11.75 15.55
N LYS A 59 2.12 -11.68 14.49
CA LYS A 59 2.90 -10.49 14.18
C LYS A 59 1.98 -9.28 13.94
N THR A 60 0.93 -9.46 13.14
CA THR A 60 -0.05 -8.40 12.83
C THR A 60 -0.78 -7.89 14.09
N TRP A 61 -1.25 -8.80 14.94
CA TRP A 61 -1.90 -8.44 16.20
C TRP A 61 -0.96 -7.72 17.19
N LYS A 62 0.30 -8.16 17.29
CA LYS A 62 1.31 -7.48 18.09
C LYS A 62 1.59 -6.07 17.59
N PHE A 63 1.70 -5.90 16.26
CA PHE A 63 1.85 -4.58 15.65
C PHE A 63 0.67 -3.68 16.01
N ALA A 64 -0.57 -4.14 15.80
CA ALA A 64 -1.77 -3.36 16.09
C ALA A 64 -1.82 -2.89 17.56
N GLY A 65 -1.57 -3.81 18.52
CA GLY A 65 -1.53 -3.46 19.94
C GLY A 65 -0.42 -2.46 20.28
N LYS A 66 0.79 -2.65 19.75
CA LYS A 66 1.91 -1.70 19.93
C LYS A 66 1.60 -0.34 19.31
N PHE A 67 1.00 -0.32 18.10
CA PHE A 67 0.66 0.92 17.42
C PHE A 67 -0.35 1.73 18.22
N LEU A 68 -1.43 1.11 18.68
CA LEU A 68 -2.42 1.76 19.55
C LEU A 68 -1.78 2.36 20.80
N TRP A 69 -0.94 1.59 21.47
CA TRP A 69 -0.23 2.05 22.67
C TRP A 69 0.72 3.22 22.36
N LYS A 70 1.56 3.09 21.34
CA LYS A 70 2.50 4.14 20.96
C LYS A 70 1.80 5.41 20.44
N ASN A 71 0.70 5.27 19.71
CA ASN A 71 -0.06 6.43 19.23
C ASN A 71 -0.62 7.30 20.36
N THR A 72 -0.89 6.71 21.55
CA THR A 72 -1.35 7.44 22.72
C THR A 72 -0.22 7.95 23.60
N THR A 73 0.94 7.28 23.62
CA THR A 73 2.04 7.58 24.56
C THR A 73 3.16 8.40 23.90
N VAL A 74 3.43 8.21 22.60
CA VAL A 74 4.49 8.91 21.88
C VAL A 74 3.99 10.25 21.37
N GLN A 75 4.55 11.35 21.92
CA GLN A 75 4.21 12.72 21.52
C GLN A 75 4.82 13.08 20.16
N ASN A 76 6.02 12.60 19.87
CA ASN A 76 6.76 12.90 18.63
C ASN A 76 6.20 12.04 17.49
N LYS A 77 5.45 12.66 16.58
CA LYS A 77 4.80 11.97 15.45
C LYS A 77 5.79 11.51 14.38
N SER A 78 6.94 12.13 14.22
CA SER A 78 8.04 11.64 13.36
C SER A 78 8.64 10.35 13.92
N GLU A 79 8.88 10.28 15.24
CA GLU A 79 9.35 9.04 15.89
C GLU A 79 8.35 7.89 15.73
N LEU A 80 7.06 8.17 15.92
CA LEU A 80 5.99 7.20 15.68
C LEU A 80 5.97 6.73 14.22
N GLY A 81 6.11 7.66 13.26
CA GLY A 81 6.15 7.36 11.83
C GLY A 81 7.33 6.47 11.46
N ARG A 82 8.52 6.77 11.97
CA ARG A 82 9.74 5.96 11.74
C ARG A 82 9.60 4.55 12.29
N TRP A 83 9.16 4.41 13.52
CA TRP A 83 8.90 3.09 14.12
C TRP A 83 7.82 2.33 13.33
N THR A 84 6.73 3.00 12.92
CA THR A 84 5.68 2.39 12.11
C THR A 84 6.24 1.88 10.79
N LYS A 85 7.06 2.68 10.09
CA LYS A 85 7.73 2.28 8.85
C LYS A 85 8.53 0.98 9.02
N GLU A 86 9.33 0.89 10.06
CA GLU A 86 10.16 -0.30 10.35
C GLU A 86 9.31 -1.54 10.59
N GLU A 87 8.24 -1.43 11.38
CA GLU A 87 7.32 -2.55 11.63
C GLU A 87 6.56 -2.97 10.35
N LEU A 88 6.15 -2.00 9.48
CA LEU A 88 5.49 -2.30 8.21
C LEU A 88 6.43 -3.04 7.25
N LEU A 89 7.72 -2.70 7.22
CA LEU A 89 8.73 -3.42 6.45
C LEU A 89 8.90 -4.87 6.95
N ASP A 90 8.95 -5.11 8.27
CA ASP A 90 9.02 -6.46 8.86
C ASP A 90 7.74 -7.28 8.62
N LEU A 91 6.58 -6.65 8.61
CA LEU A 91 5.30 -7.28 8.28
C LEU A 91 5.20 -7.66 6.80
N GLY A 92 5.87 -6.93 5.93
CA GLY A 92 6.07 -7.28 4.52
C GLY A 92 5.12 -6.59 3.54
N PRO A 93 5.02 -7.13 2.30
CA PRO A 93 4.50 -6.41 1.13
C PRO A 93 3.13 -5.77 1.28
N THR A 94 2.17 -6.46 1.88
CA THR A 94 0.81 -5.95 2.12
C THR A 94 0.84 -4.69 2.99
N PHE A 95 1.59 -4.75 4.08
CA PHE A 95 1.69 -3.65 5.04
C PHE A 95 2.54 -2.50 4.51
N VAL A 96 3.58 -2.79 3.72
CA VAL A 96 4.33 -1.78 2.97
C VAL A 96 3.37 -1.00 2.05
N LYS A 97 2.49 -1.69 1.34
CA LYS A 97 1.49 -1.04 0.47
C LYS A 97 0.49 -0.19 1.26
N LEU A 98 0.03 -0.67 2.41
CA LEU A 98 -0.81 0.13 3.31
C LEU A 98 -0.07 1.38 3.82
N GLY A 99 1.21 1.26 4.16
CA GLY A 99 2.04 2.40 4.53
C GLY A 99 2.22 3.41 3.40
N GLN A 100 2.37 2.94 2.16
CA GLN A 100 2.39 3.80 0.96
C GLN A 100 1.08 4.58 0.80
N ILE A 101 -0.07 3.93 0.96
CA ILE A 101 -1.38 4.58 0.94
C ILE A 101 -1.49 5.60 2.08
N ALA A 102 -1.11 5.21 3.31
CA ALA A 102 -1.15 6.09 4.46
C ALA A 102 -0.25 7.34 4.30
N SER A 103 0.89 7.22 3.60
CA SER A 103 1.79 8.36 3.34
C SER A 103 1.15 9.45 2.48
N THR A 104 0.14 9.13 1.68
CA THR A 104 -0.58 10.10 0.84
C THR A 104 -1.81 10.70 1.53
N ARG A 105 -2.15 10.20 2.73
CA ARG A 105 -3.35 10.59 3.48
C ARG A 105 -3.06 11.66 4.54
N GLY A 106 -2.60 12.83 4.08
CA GLY A 106 -2.40 14.00 4.95
C GLY A 106 -3.69 14.55 5.59
N ASP A 107 -4.86 14.09 5.13
CA ASP A 107 -6.18 14.35 5.72
C ASP A 107 -6.42 13.53 6.99
N LEU A 108 -5.78 12.36 7.13
CA LEU A 108 -5.96 11.45 8.28
C LEU A 108 -4.78 11.47 9.27
N TYR A 109 -3.57 11.76 8.79
CA TYR A 109 -2.35 11.66 9.58
C TYR A 109 -1.57 12.97 9.60
N PRO A 110 -0.87 13.29 10.72
CA PRO A 110 0.01 14.46 10.79
C PRO A 110 1.12 14.42 9.73
N PRO A 111 1.52 15.58 9.17
CA PRO A 111 2.56 15.65 8.13
C PRO A 111 3.90 15.02 8.54
N GLU A 112 4.26 15.12 9.82
CA GLU A 112 5.50 14.54 10.35
C GLU A 112 5.47 13.01 10.31
N PHE A 113 4.29 12.40 10.49
CA PHE A 113 4.08 10.96 10.41
C PHE A 113 4.10 10.48 8.96
N THR A 114 3.34 11.14 8.06
CA THR A 114 3.25 10.75 6.65
C THR A 114 4.58 10.86 5.94
N LYS A 115 5.38 11.89 6.25
CA LYS A 115 6.72 12.11 5.69
C LYS A 115 7.68 10.93 5.95
N GLU A 116 7.62 10.34 7.14
CA GLU A 116 8.45 9.15 7.44
C GLU A 116 8.04 7.93 6.61
N LEU A 117 6.74 7.82 6.26
CA LEU A 117 6.23 6.71 5.46
C LEU A 117 6.47 6.90 3.94
N GLU A 118 6.74 8.10 3.45
CA GLU A 118 6.99 8.38 2.02
C GLU A 118 8.14 7.51 1.47
N SER A 119 9.17 7.24 2.27
CA SER A 119 10.30 6.42 1.87
C SER A 119 9.94 4.95 1.58
N LEU A 120 8.78 4.46 2.02
CA LEU A 120 8.28 3.11 1.67
C LEU A 120 8.03 2.94 0.16
N GLN A 121 7.94 4.03 -0.60
CA GLN A 121 7.66 3.99 -2.04
C GLN A 121 8.82 3.43 -2.87
N ASP A 122 10.06 3.47 -2.38
CA ASP A 122 11.27 3.16 -3.15
C ASP A 122 12.11 1.99 -2.59
N ASP A 123 11.82 1.46 -1.40
CA ASP A 123 12.77 0.66 -0.62
C ASP A 123 12.26 -0.77 -0.32
N VAL A 124 11.96 -1.55 -1.36
CA VAL A 124 11.57 -2.95 -1.18
C VAL A 124 12.67 -3.87 -1.73
N PRO A 125 13.25 -4.78 -0.90
CA PRO A 125 14.29 -5.69 -1.35
C PRO A 125 13.84 -6.57 -2.52
N PRO A 126 14.71 -6.84 -3.52
CA PRO A 126 14.43 -7.77 -4.59
C PRO A 126 14.32 -9.21 -4.08
N VAL A 127 13.60 -10.05 -4.81
CA VAL A 127 13.50 -11.50 -4.60
C VAL A 127 13.85 -12.24 -5.89
N GLU A 128 14.24 -13.52 -5.80
CA GLU A 128 14.54 -14.36 -6.95
C GLU A 128 13.26 -14.88 -7.63
N PHE A 129 13.28 -14.99 -8.97
CA PHE A 129 12.12 -15.29 -9.81
C PHE A 129 12.33 -16.43 -10.82
N ASP A 130 13.17 -17.39 -10.53
CA ASP A 130 13.58 -18.41 -11.51
C ASP A 130 12.45 -19.26 -12.11
N THR A 131 11.30 -19.34 -11.47
CA THR A 131 10.24 -20.29 -11.86
C THR A 131 9.09 -19.68 -12.68
N ILE A 132 8.98 -18.35 -12.77
CA ILE A 132 7.82 -17.66 -13.34
C ILE A 132 8.08 -17.20 -14.78
N VAL A 133 9.35 -17.00 -15.13
CA VAL A 133 9.73 -16.37 -16.40
C VAL A 133 9.85 -17.42 -17.52
N ASN A 134 9.04 -17.28 -18.57
CA ASN A 134 9.30 -18.00 -19.82
C ASN A 134 10.40 -17.25 -20.60
N TYR A 135 11.65 -17.67 -20.40
CA TYR A 135 12.82 -17.05 -21.04
C TYR A 135 12.85 -17.22 -22.58
N ASP A 136 12.12 -18.20 -23.14
CA ASP A 136 12.11 -18.45 -24.58
C ASP A 136 11.58 -17.32 -25.43
N ILE A 137 10.78 -16.42 -24.85
CA ILE A 137 10.25 -15.25 -25.57
C ILE A 137 11.27 -14.11 -25.68
N PHE A 138 12.32 -14.15 -24.87
CA PHE A 138 13.33 -13.09 -24.84
C PHE A 138 14.60 -13.49 -25.59
N LYS A 139 15.22 -12.51 -26.25
CA LYS A 139 16.59 -12.60 -26.74
C LYS A 139 17.59 -12.34 -25.61
N GLU A 140 17.24 -11.37 -24.76
CA GLU A 140 18.03 -10.93 -23.62
C GLU A 140 17.07 -10.64 -22.47
N PHE A 141 17.43 -11.03 -21.25
CA PHE A 141 16.70 -10.74 -20.02
C PHE A 141 17.70 -10.37 -18.93
N ASP A 142 17.50 -9.21 -18.29
CA ASP A 142 18.33 -8.77 -17.18
C ASP A 142 17.78 -9.40 -15.87
N PRO A 143 18.54 -10.29 -15.22
CA PRO A 143 18.12 -10.90 -13.96
C PRO A 143 18.08 -9.90 -12.80
N VAL A 144 18.81 -8.78 -12.90
CA VAL A 144 18.78 -7.72 -11.88
C VAL A 144 17.56 -6.83 -12.13
N PRO A 145 16.66 -6.68 -11.14
CA PRO A 145 15.49 -5.84 -11.35
C PRO A 145 15.87 -4.37 -11.50
N PHE A 146 15.32 -3.73 -12.52
CA PHE A 146 15.40 -2.29 -12.70
C PHE A 146 14.70 -1.53 -11.57
N LYS A 147 13.59 -2.08 -11.07
CA LYS A 147 12.86 -1.57 -9.91
C LYS A 147 12.20 -2.71 -9.15
N SER A 148 12.29 -2.67 -7.82
CA SER A 148 11.56 -3.57 -6.94
C SER A 148 10.42 -2.82 -6.25
N ALA A 149 9.23 -3.43 -6.20
CA ALA A 149 8.04 -2.88 -5.57
C ALA A 149 7.45 -3.88 -4.55
N SER A 150 6.47 -3.44 -3.78
CA SER A 150 5.86 -4.26 -2.72
C SER A 150 5.30 -5.59 -3.24
N ILE A 151 4.59 -5.59 -4.35
CA ILE A 151 3.91 -6.78 -4.90
C ILE A 151 4.63 -7.42 -6.09
N GLY A 152 5.66 -6.79 -6.65
CA GLY A 152 6.36 -7.28 -7.84
C GLY A 152 7.69 -6.60 -8.10
N GLN A 153 8.36 -7.00 -9.18
CA GLN A 153 9.61 -6.43 -9.68
C GLN A 153 9.50 -6.14 -11.16
N VAL A 154 10.28 -5.20 -11.63
CA VAL A 154 10.36 -4.82 -13.04
C VAL A 154 11.77 -5.08 -13.55
N HIS A 155 11.89 -5.87 -14.60
CA HIS A 155 13.13 -6.23 -15.26
C HIS A 155 13.21 -5.64 -16.67
N MET A 156 14.42 -5.38 -17.14
CA MET A 156 14.66 -5.01 -18.53
C MET A 156 14.81 -6.28 -19.36
N ALA A 157 14.26 -6.26 -20.57
CA ALA A 157 14.42 -7.37 -21.50
C ALA A 157 14.39 -6.91 -22.95
N VAL A 158 14.83 -7.79 -23.88
CA VAL A 158 14.72 -7.62 -25.31
C VAL A 158 13.98 -8.83 -25.88
N LEU A 159 12.89 -8.60 -26.58
CA LEU A 159 12.16 -9.66 -27.27
C LEU A 159 12.99 -10.21 -28.44
N ARG A 160 12.69 -11.42 -28.93
CA ARG A 160 13.39 -12.04 -30.07
C ARG A 160 13.35 -11.20 -31.36
N ASN A 161 12.35 -10.32 -31.50
CA ASN A 161 12.27 -9.38 -32.63
C ASN A 161 13.10 -8.09 -32.42
N GLY A 162 13.90 -7.99 -31.37
CA GLY A 162 14.76 -6.85 -31.06
C GLY A 162 14.06 -5.69 -30.30
N GLN A 163 12.78 -5.79 -30.00
CA GLN A 163 12.08 -4.76 -29.24
C GLN A 163 12.50 -4.75 -27.78
N LYS A 164 12.88 -3.58 -27.26
CA LYS A 164 13.12 -3.38 -25.82
C LYS A 164 11.79 -3.34 -25.07
N VAL A 165 11.73 -4.10 -23.99
CA VAL A 165 10.55 -4.23 -23.13
C VAL A 165 10.93 -4.16 -21.65
N VAL A 166 9.95 -3.85 -20.83
CA VAL A 166 10.00 -4.09 -19.40
C VAL A 166 9.08 -5.26 -19.07
N VAL A 167 9.52 -6.06 -18.12
CA VAL A 167 8.81 -7.25 -17.65
C VAL A 167 8.51 -7.05 -16.17
N LYS A 168 7.23 -6.86 -15.84
CA LYS A 168 6.75 -6.77 -14.46
C LYS A 168 6.40 -8.18 -13.99
N LEU A 169 7.09 -8.66 -12.97
CA LEU A 169 6.90 -9.99 -12.37
C LEU A 169 6.22 -9.84 -11.01
N LYS A 170 5.19 -10.63 -10.78
CA LYS A 170 4.50 -10.69 -9.50
C LYS A 170 5.32 -11.52 -8.50
N ARG A 171 5.40 -11.08 -7.25
CA ARG A 171 6.09 -11.88 -6.22
C ARG A 171 5.39 -13.22 -6.01
N PRO A 172 6.15 -14.33 -5.94
CA PRO A 172 5.57 -15.66 -5.74
C PRO A 172 4.70 -15.72 -4.47
N GLY A 173 3.48 -16.27 -4.59
CA GLY A 173 2.57 -16.46 -3.46
C GLY A 173 1.98 -15.18 -2.86
N ILE A 174 2.27 -14.00 -3.42
CA ILE A 174 1.87 -12.71 -2.84
C ILE A 174 0.35 -12.58 -2.62
N LEU A 175 -0.47 -13.11 -3.53
CA LEU A 175 -1.92 -13.02 -3.41
C LEU A 175 -2.44 -13.79 -2.19
N GLY A 176 -1.86 -14.96 -1.88
CA GLY A 176 -2.19 -15.72 -0.67
C GLY A 176 -1.82 -14.95 0.61
N ILE A 177 -0.64 -14.35 0.61
CA ILE A 177 -0.16 -13.51 1.72
C ILE A 177 -1.08 -12.31 1.92
N MET A 178 -1.44 -11.60 0.85
CA MET A 178 -2.32 -10.44 0.91
C MET A 178 -3.71 -10.79 1.44
N LYS A 179 -4.27 -11.93 1.03
CA LYS A 179 -5.57 -12.40 1.56
C LYS A 179 -5.50 -12.70 3.06
N GLU A 180 -4.48 -13.44 3.51
CA GLU A 180 -4.28 -13.71 4.94
C GLU A 180 -4.14 -12.41 5.75
N ASP A 181 -3.38 -11.44 5.24
CA ASP A 181 -3.19 -10.15 5.90
C ASP A 181 -4.47 -9.34 5.98
N THR A 182 -5.22 -9.26 4.90
CA THR A 182 -6.49 -8.51 4.86
C THR A 182 -7.54 -9.13 5.77
N ASP A 183 -7.59 -10.46 5.89
CA ASP A 183 -8.44 -11.14 6.86
C ASP A 183 -8.02 -10.83 8.30
N ASN A 184 -6.72 -10.82 8.59
CA ASN A 184 -6.21 -10.40 9.89
C ASN A 184 -6.56 -8.93 10.23
N ILE A 185 -6.50 -8.03 9.25
CA ILE A 185 -6.87 -6.63 9.42
C ILE A 185 -8.37 -6.50 9.72
N ARG A 186 -9.23 -7.21 9.00
CA ARG A 186 -10.67 -7.25 9.29
C ARG A 186 -10.96 -7.72 10.71
N ASP A 187 -10.30 -8.79 11.14
CA ASP A 187 -10.45 -9.32 12.52
C ASP A 187 -10.05 -8.27 13.56
N ILE A 188 -8.96 -7.53 13.33
CA ILE A 188 -8.49 -6.47 14.24
C ILE A 188 -9.49 -5.31 14.27
N VAL A 189 -9.96 -4.82 13.13
CA VAL A 189 -10.92 -3.71 13.08
C VAL A 189 -12.22 -4.10 13.79
N GLN A 190 -12.78 -5.28 13.51
CA GLN A 190 -13.98 -5.78 14.17
C GLN A 190 -13.80 -5.93 15.69
N PHE A 191 -12.62 -6.37 16.13
CA PHE A 191 -12.32 -6.46 17.55
C PHE A 191 -12.29 -5.06 18.20
N LEU A 192 -11.62 -4.10 17.59
CA LEU A 192 -11.54 -2.72 18.10
C LEU A 192 -12.93 -2.08 18.21
N GLU A 193 -13.78 -2.25 17.21
CA GLU A 193 -15.16 -1.78 17.24
C GLU A 193 -15.99 -2.42 18.35
N ARG A 194 -15.83 -3.72 18.59
CA ARG A 194 -16.51 -4.44 19.69
C ARG A 194 -16.14 -3.90 21.08
N ILE A 195 -14.92 -3.44 21.26
CA ILE A 195 -14.48 -2.83 22.53
C ILE A 195 -14.71 -1.31 22.58
N GLY A 196 -15.45 -0.75 21.62
CA GLY A 196 -15.85 0.65 21.60
C GLY A 196 -14.80 1.63 21.10
N ILE A 197 -13.76 1.15 20.39
CA ILE A 197 -12.80 2.02 19.69
C ILE A 197 -13.36 2.34 18.32
N ASP A 198 -13.60 3.61 18.07
CA ASP A 198 -14.00 4.09 16.75
C ASP A 198 -12.80 4.00 15.78
N THR A 199 -12.94 3.14 14.78
CA THR A 199 -11.92 2.95 13.74
C THR A 199 -12.15 3.86 12.52
N GLY A 200 -13.19 4.71 12.56
CA GLY A 200 -13.63 5.51 11.41
C GLY A 200 -14.33 4.69 10.32
N ASN A 201 -14.53 3.40 10.56
CA ASN A 201 -15.16 2.47 9.60
C ASN A 201 -16.66 2.31 9.89
N SER A 202 -17.34 3.43 10.08
CA SER A 202 -18.73 3.49 10.57
C SER A 202 -19.79 2.72 9.74
N SER A 203 -19.40 2.11 8.60
CA SER A 203 -20.29 1.29 7.76
C SER A 203 -19.65 0.02 7.18
N GLY A 204 -18.46 -0.35 7.60
CA GLY A 204 -17.73 -1.50 7.03
C GLY A 204 -17.21 -1.28 5.59
N SER A 205 -17.80 -0.33 4.86
CA SER A 205 -17.54 -0.13 3.44
C SER A 205 -16.13 0.41 3.14
N VAL A 206 -15.62 1.33 3.97
CA VAL A 206 -14.30 1.98 3.72
C VAL A 206 -13.16 0.97 3.82
N LEU A 207 -13.23 0.07 4.79
CA LEU A 207 -12.23 -1.01 4.92
C LEU A 207 -12.32 -1.98 3.76
N ASP A 208 -13.52 -2.43 3.41
CA ASP A 208 -13.72 -3.39 2.32
C ASP A 208 -13.31 -2.82 0.96
N GLU A 209 -13.66 -1.57 0.65
CA GLU A 209 -13.18 -0.85 -0.55
C GLU A 209 -11.65 -0.76 -0.58
N SER A 210 -11.02 -0.46 0.56
CA SER A 210 -9.55 -0.37 0.68
C SER A 210 -8.90 -1.73 0.46
N ILE A 211 -9.50 -2.80 0.94
CA ILE A 211 -9.04 -4.17 0.74
C ILE A 211 -9.23 -4.60 -0.72
N GLU A 212 -10.36 -4.30 -1.34
CA GLU A 212 -10.59 -4.59 -2.75
C GLU A 212 -9.58 -3.87 -3.64
N TYR A 213 -9.32 -2.58 -3.36
CA TYR A 213 -8.28 -1.83 -4.06
C TYR A 213 -6.90 -2.48 -3.90
N LEU A 214 -6.54 -2.86 -2.67
CA LEU A 214 -5.26 -3.50 -2.36
C LEU A 214 -5.10 -4.83 -3.09
N LEU A 215 -6.13 -5.69 -3.08
CA LEU A 215 -6.11 -6.99 -3.76
C LEU A 215 -6.15 -6.83 -5.30
N GLY A 216 -6.86 -5.81 -5.79
CA GLY A 216 -6.94 -5.48 -7.21
C GLY A 216 -5.58 -5.13 -7.83
N GLU A 217 -4.66 -4.54 -7.06
CA GLU A 217 -3.29 -4.29 -7.53
C GLU A 217 -2.49 -5.57 -7.85
N ALA A 218 -2.89 -6.71 -7.29
CA ALA A 218 -2.30 -8.00 -7.62
C ALA A 218 -2.96 -8.70 -8.82
N ASP A 219 -4.01 -8.12 -9.41
CA ASP A 219 -4.67 -8.66 -10.61
C ASP A 219 -3.99 -8.15 -11.89
N TYR A 220 -2.97 -8.88 -12.34
CA TYR A 220 -2.22 -8.54 -13.54
C TYR A 220 -3.03 -8.70 -14.84
N LYS A 221 -4.06 -9.57 -14.88
CA LYS A 221 -4.96 -9.64 -16.05
C LYS A 221 -5.78 -8.37 -16.19
N GLN A 222 -6.35 -7.90 -15.08
CA GLN A 222 -7.11 -6.65 -15.07
C GLN A 222 -6.20 -5.46 -15.40
N GLU A 223 -4.97 -5.41 -14.88
CA GLU A 223 -3.99 -4.37 -15.20
C GLU A 223 -3.69 -4.35 -16.71
N VAL A 224 -3.48 -5.50 -17.34
CA VAL A 224 -3.25 -5.63 -18.79
C VAL A 224 -4.45 -5.13 -19.59
N ASP A 225 -5.66 -5.56 -19.24
CA ASP A 225 -6.86 -5.16 -19.96
C ASP A 225 -7.16 -3.67 -19.79
N ASN A 226 -6.93 -3.11 -18.60
CA ASN A 226 -7.06 -1.68 -18.33
C ASN A 226 -6.01 -0.86 -19.13
N ALA A 227 -4.76 -1.30 -19.16
CA ALA A 227 -3.71 -0.63 -19.93
C ALA A 227 -4.01 -0.62 -21.44
N ILE A 228 -4.59 -1.71 -21.97
CA ILE A 228 -5.02 -1.78 -23.39
C ILE A 228 -6.18 -0.82 -23.65
N LYS A 229 -7.19 -0.79 -22.76
CA LYS A 229 -8.31 0.14 -22.87
C LYS A 229 -7.84 1.59 -22.81
N PHE A 230 -6.98 1.91 -21.85
CA PHE A 230 -6.41 3.24 -21.67
C PHE A 230 -5.60 3.68 -22.90
N ARG A 231 -4.75 2.79 -23.45
CA ARG A 231 -4.03 3.07 -24.68
C ARG A 231 -4.96 3.37 -25.86
N LYS A 232 -6.10 2.68 -25.92
CA LYS A 232 -7.09 2.90 -26.97
C LYS A 232 -7.81 4.24 -26.81
N SER A 233 -8.15 4.64 -25.58
CA SER A 233 -8.81 5.93 -25.31
C SER A 233 -7.88 7.12 -25.59
N MET A 234 -6.56 6.96 -25.38
CA MET A 234 -5.56 8.01 -25.61
C MET A 234 -4.97 8.03 -27.03
N LYS A 235 -5.50 7.23 -27.97
CA LYS A 235 -4.92 7.11 -29.33
C LYS A 235 -4.88 8.42 -30.11
N ASP A 236 -5.84 9.31 -29.88
CA ASP A 236 -5.99 10.60 -30.57
C ASP A 236 -5.36 11.78 -29.78
N VAL A 237 -4.57 11.48 -28.74
CA VAL A 237 -3.88 12.45 -27.89
C VAL A 237 -2.38 12.34 -28.10
N ASP A 238 -1.85 13.04 -29.10
CA ASP A 238 -0.48 12.89 -29.61
C ASP A 238 0.63 13.13 -28.58
N TRP A 239 0.37 13.95 -27.59
CA TRP A 239 1.32 14.29 -26.53
C TRP A 239 1.32 13.31 -25.34
N VAL A 240 0.43 12.31 -25.35
CA VAL A 240 0.39 11.24 -24.32
C VAL A 240 0.94 9.94 -24.91
N LYS A 241 2.04 9.45 -24.36
CA LYS A 241 2.60 8.15 -24.72
C LYS A 241 2.16 7.10 -23.71
N VAL A 242 1.29 6.18 -24.13
CA VAL A 242 0.92 5.00 -23.33
C VAL A 242 1.72 3.79 -23.82
N PRO A 243 2.51 3.11 -22.94
CA PRO A 243 3.28 1.93 -23.32
C PRO A 243 2.38 0.83 -23.90
N LYS A 244 2.85 0.16 -24.96
CA LYS A 244 2.13 -0.99 -25.52
C LYS A 244 2.31 -2.20 -24.62
N VAL A 245 1.20 -2.81 -24.17
CA VAL A 245 1.22 -4.11 -23.48
C VAL A 245 1.17 -5.24 -24.49
N TYR A 246 2.03 -6.24 -24.33
CA TYR A 246 2.09 -7.44 -25.19
C TYR A 246 1.26 -8.56 -24.57
N LYS A 247 -0.07 -8.50 -24.73
CA LYS A 247 -1.04 -9.45 -24.12
C LYS A 247 -0.66 -10.91 -24.34
N LYS A 248 -0.13 -11.26 -25.53
CA LYS A 248 0.29 -12.65 -25.84
C LYS A 248 1.46 -13.18 -25.01
N TYR A 249 2.23 -12.27 -24.37
CA TYR A 249 3.37 -12.59 -23.52
C TYR A 249 3.08 -12.30 -22.04
N SER A 250 1.89 -11.78 -21.75
CA SER A 250 1.46 -11.44 -20.37
C SER A 250 0.47 -12.51 -19.84
N ASN A 251 0.53 -12.74 -18.52
CA ASN A 251 -0.33 -13.68 -17.81
C ASN A 251 -0.59 -13.18 -16.37
N ASP A 252 -1.12 -14.02 -15.49
CA ASP A 252 -1.45 -13.67 -14.11
C ASP A 252 -0.25 -13.24 -13.26
N GLU A 253 0.96 -13.64 -13.65
CA GLU A 253 2.17 -13.44 -12.86
C GLU A 253 3.20 -12.54 -13.55
N MET A 254 3.00 -12.25 -14.84
CA MET A 254 3.94 -11.50 -15.66
C MET A 254 3.23 -10.55 -16.62
N ILE A 255 3.65 -9.28 -16.64
CA ILE A 255 3.22 -8.31 -17.65
C ILE A 255 4.42 -7.92 -18.48
N VAL A 256 4.31 -8.02 -19.81
CA VAL A 256 5.33 -7.59 -20.77
C VAL A 256 4.82 -6.33 -21.48
N MET A 257 5.56 -5.23 -21.37
CA MET A 257 5.19 -3.96 -21.99
C MET A 257 6.38 -3.26 -22.64
N GLU A 258 6.07 -2.36 -23.56
CA GLU A 258 7.05 -1.51 -24.26
C GLU A 258 7.89 -0.73 -23.25
N TYR A 259 9.21 -0.73 -23.43
CA TYR A 259 10.08 0.18 -22.71
C TYR A 259 9.94 1.59 -23.29
N VAL A 260 9.59 2.54 -22.47
CA VAL A 260 9.55 3.97 -22.81
C VAL A 260 10.58 4.70 -21.99
N ALA A 261 11.61 5.23 -22.63
CA ALA A 261 12.60 6.07 -21.96
C ALA A 261 11.91 7.35 -21.46
N SER A 262 12.01 7.61 -20.17
CA SER A 262 11.37 8.76 -19.53
C SER A 262 12.18 9.23 -18.32
N THR A 263 11.98 10.49 -17.95
CA THR A 263 12.53 11.09 -16.73
C THR A 263 11.38 11.38 -15.77
N LYS A 264 11.55 11.09 -14.49
CA LYS A 264 10.54 11.45 -13.48
C LYS A 264 10.36 12.96 -13.44
N LEU A 265 9.12 13.41 -13.32
CA LEU A 265 8.80 14.84 -13.27
C LEU A 265 9.56 15.57 -12.15
N THR A 266 9.76 14.86 -11.00
CA THR A 266 10.52 15.36 -9.85
C THR A 266 12.02 15.48 -10.10
N GLU A 267 12.56 14.76 -11.09
CA GLU A 267 13.98 14.74 -11.45
C GLU A 267 14.32 15.72 -12.57
N ILE A 268 13.33 16.44 -13.11
CA ILE A 268 13.57 17.44 -14.17
C ILE A 268 14.24 18.67 -13.56
N THR A 269 15.53 18.82 -13.81
CA THR A 269 16.36 19.95 -13.38
C THR A 269 16.65 20.96 -14.48
N ASP A 270 16.34 20.64 -15.74
CA ASP A 270 16.60 21.56 -16.87
C ASP A 270 15.73 22.83 -16.74
N PRO A 271 16.34 24.02 -16.60
CA PRO A 271 15.62 25.29 -16.46
C PRO A 271 14.85 25.68 -17.73
N LYS A 272 15.16 25.08 -18.90
CA LYS A 272 14.45 25.33 -20.17
C LYS A 272 13.10 24.62 -20.21
N VAL A 273 12.85 23.66 -19.31
CA VAL A 273 11.59 22.93 -19.25
C VAL A 273 10.52 23.81 -18.63
N ASN A 274 9.48 24.10 -19.40
CA ASN A 274 8.35 24.87 -18.93
C ASN A 274 7.42 24.05 -18.03
N LYS A 275 7.66 24.10 -16.72
CA LYS A 275 6.87 23.37 -15.72
C LYS A 275 5.37 23.69 -15.77
N LYS A 276 4.99 24.94 -16.13
CA LYS A 276 3.58 25.33 -16.27
C LYS A 276 2.91 24.55 -17.39
N LYS A 277 3.56 24.43 -18.56
CA LYS A 277 3.03 23.61 -19.68
C LYS A 277 2.89 22.13 -19.30
N ILE A 278 3.80 21.60 -18.49
CA ILE A 278 3.70 20.21 -17.99
C ILE A 278 2.49 20.06 -17.07
N CYS A 279 2.28 21.01 -16.14
CA CYS A 279 1.11 20.98 -15.25
C CYS A 279 -0.20 21.10 -16.04
N GLU A 280 -0.26 21.97 -17.03
CA GLU A 280 -1.41 22.11 -17.94
C GLU A 280 -1.68 20.80 -18.70
N ALA A 281 -0.62 20.17 -19.23
CA ALA A 281 -0.73 18.88 -19.90
C ALA A 281 -1.23 17.77 -18.97
N LEU A 282 -0.75 17.70 -17.72
CA LEU A 282 -1.21 16.74 -16.73
C LEU A 282 -2.69 16.94 -16.41
N ILE A 283 -3.12 18.18 -16.15
CA ILE A 283 -4.54 18.51 -15.88
C ILE A 283 -5.40 18.07 -17.06
N ASN A 284 -4.99 18.42 -18.29
CA ASN A 284 -5.72 18.04 -19.50
C ASN A 284 -5.79 16.52 -19.68
N ALA A 285 -4.69 15.78 -19.36
CA ALA A 285 -4.72 14.33 -19.40
C ALA A 285 -5.72 13.74 -18.42
N TYR A 286 -5.80 14.27 -17.19
CA TYR A 286 -6.81 13.84 -16.21
C TYR A 286 -8.24 14.14 -16.68
N VAL A 287 -8.51 15.34 -17.20
CA VAL A 287 -9.84 15.72 -17.72
C VAL A 287 -10.30 14.82 -18.88
N ILE A 288 -9.37 14.39 -19.75
CA ILE A 288 -9.72 13.47 -20.86
C ILE A 288 -10.05 12.05 -20.36
N GLN A 289 -9.57 11.67 -19.18
CA GLN A 289 -9.79 10.35 -18.58
C GLN A 289 -11.14 10.22 -17.85
N THR A 290 -11.75 11.32 -17.44
CA THR A 290 -13.06 11.37 -16.78
C THR A 290 -14.19 11.41 -17.79
#